data_0fa2cc2385521e271b258486fb826b84
#
_entry.id   0fa2cc2385521e271b258486fb826b84
#
_cell.length_a   1.000
_cell.length_b   1.000
_cell.length_c   1.000
_cell.angle_alpha   90.00
_cell.angle_beta   90.00
_cell.angle_gamma   90.00
#
_symmetry.space_group_name_H-M   'P 1'
#
loop_
_entity.id
_entity.type
_entity.pdbx_description
1 polymer ?
#
loop_
_entity_poly.entity_id
_entity_poly.type
_entity_poly.pdbx_seq_one_letter_code
_entity_poly.pdbx_strand_id
1 'polypeptide(L)'
;MSMRLFFGISLFLLSSCSNISNESKLELKRGLFYNTSNGKPFSGKAYKLYNNGSKMREAQFDIGAIEGSYTYYDNEGSIIYPADEASLDFRDGKKYFANSDKEFWGLAFGTYQSGETSFEVLYENGKVVGDYVYFNRDGSIKSPIFTSLLIRRGDVLYQESSPEPYTGPVFDLWENGNKMLEGSYKNSVKDGRWMEWFDNGQPEKQYNYRYGLRHGYWAEWHNNGLLSIEGSYVDGKEDGTWTFWYPSGQKEKIIMQKEGWWNGRTQKWFLNGQMMEDINYKDQMPVGKWQYWFENGQLKEERNYENGLPSGSWTQYYNNGFMKHKINYLLGKEDGTWVYWYNNGQKKEEKNFINGKKEGKWQSWFANGAKKEVRSFAGNLKSGVWKEWYELQAREERRYVNGKLDGPRKKWYSNGKLKEEGNYKEGKENGRWTYYLEDGAIETSYDIKGNFLSRINVDD
;
A
#
# COMPACT_ATOMS: atom_id res chain seq x y z
N MET A 1 -9.96 93.75 -2.33
CA MET A 1 -9.79 93.98 -0.91
C MET A 1 -10.06 92.63 -0.23
N SER A 2 -9.06 91.81 0.01
CA SER A 2 -9.24 90.46 0.46
C SER A 2 -8.45 90.26 1.74
N MET A 3 -9.17 89.99 2.76
CA MET A 3 -8.67 89.71 4.10
C MET A 3 -8.28 88.20 4.20
N ARG A 4 -7.01 87.91 4.31
CA ARG A 4 -6.50 86.53 4.55
C ARG A 4 -6.53 86.27 6.05
N LEU A 5 -7.34 85.27 6.49
CA LEU A 5 -7.26 84.69 7.80
C LEU A 5 -6.17 83.61 7.77
N PHE A 6 -5.12 83.74 8.61
CA PHE A 6 -4.16 82.69 8.96
C PHE A 6 -4.79 81.81 10.02
N PHE A 7 -5.08 80.54 9.65
CA PHE A 7 -5.30 79.49 10.62
C PHE A 7 -3.94 78.76 10.85
N GLY A 8 -3.44 78.90 12.06
CA GLY A 8 -2.28 78.15 12.52
C GLY A 8 -2.65 76.67 12.66
N ILE A 9 -2.08 75.84 11.82
CA ILE A 9 -2.12 74.39 11.98
C ILE A 9 -1.08 74.03 13.01
N SER A 10 -1.55 73.70 14.23
CA SER A 10 -0.76 73.05 15.25
C SER A 10 -0.45 71.64 14.79
N LEU A 11 0.80 71.39 14.40
CA LEU A 11 1.29 70.05 14.02
C LEU A 11 1.38 69.20 15.28
N PHE A 12 0.30 68.50 15.61
CA PHE A 12 0.42 67.38 16.53
C PHE A 12 1.19 66.26 15.84
N LEU A 13 2.46 66.15 16.12
CA LEU A 13 3.24 64.96 15.92
C LEU A 13 2.70 63.87 16.85
N LEU A 14 1.64 63.18 16.40
CA LEU A 14 1.29 61.89 16.93
C LEU A 14 2.45 60.95 16.53
N SER A 15 3.35 60.70 17.45
CA SER A 15 4.21 59.53 17.39
C SER A 15 3.32 58.34 17.44
N SER A 16 2.94 57.82 16.27
CA SER A 16 2.32 56.52 16.17
C SER A 16 3.34 55.47 16.62
N CYS A 17 3.34 55.11 17.88
CA CYS A 17 3.84 53.83 18.30
C CYS A 17 3.07 52.81 17.49
N SER A 18 3.62 52.37 16.37
CA SER A 18 3.05 51.29 15.58
C SER A 18 3.05 50.05 16.48
N ASN A 19 1.89 49.64 16.94
CA ASN A 19 1.73 48.36 17.66
C ASN A 19 2.18 47.26 16.73
N ILE A 20 3.31 46.63 17.01
CA ILE A 20 3.82 45.47 16.28
C ILE A 20 3.54 44.26 17.16
N SER A 21 2.82 43.27 16.65
CA SER A 21 2.48 42.05 17.38
C SER A 21 2.78 40.79 16.57
N ASN A 22 3.13 39.71 17.27
CA ASN A 22 3.14 38.39 16.65
C ASN A 22 1.70 37.90 16.48
N GLU A 23 1.33 37.34 15.33
CA GLU A 23 -0.04 36.83 15.06
C GLU A 23 -0.48 35.77 16.09
N SER A 24 0.44 35.04 16.73
CA SER A 24 0.11 34.10 17.81
C SER A 24 -0.57 34.75 19.03
N LYS A 25 -0.53 36.09 19.14
CA LYS A 25 -1.19 36.87 20.16
C LYS A 25 -2.53 37.47 19.70
N LEU A 26 -2.97 37.09 18.52
CA LEU A 26 -4.24 37.51 17.94
C LEU A 26 -5.21 36.34 17.84
N GLU A 27 -6.48 36.58 18.11
CA GLU A 27 -7.56 35.64 17.98
C GLU A 27 -8.56 36.13 16.94
N LEU A 28 -8.88 35.27 15.97
CA LEU A 28 -9.88 35.57 14.94
C LEU A 28 -11.29 35.29 15.49
N LYS A 29 -12.13 36.33 15.60
CA LYS A 29 -13.52 36.22 15.99
C LYS A 29 -14.42 36.98 15.00
N ARG A 30 -15.39 36.29 14.39
CA ARG A 30 -16.34 36.89 13.43
C ARG A 30 -15.66 37.67 12.29
N GLY A 31 -14.54 37.16 11.77
CA GLY A 31 -13.81 37.80 10.67
C GLY A 31 -12.90 38.96 11.06
N LEU A 32 -12.79 39.31 12.35
CA LEU A 32 -11.89 40.34 12.85
C LEU A 32 -10.86 39.77 13.82
N PHE A 33 -9.64 40.28 13.77
CA PHE A 33 -8.56 39.90 14.67
C PHE A 33 -8.59 40.74 15.97
N TYR A 34 -8.58 40.06 17.10
CA TYR A 34 -8.57 40.61 18.43
C TYR A 34 -7.27 40.28 19.15
N ASN A 35 -6.75 41.23 19.91
CA ASN A 35 -5.62 40.99 20.77
C ASN A 35 -6.04 40.08 21.95
N THR A 36 -5.37 38.96 22.12
CA THR A 36 -5.68 37.98 23.17
C THR A 36 -5.50 38.50 24.57
N SER A 37 -4.62 39.52 24.77
CA SER A 37 -4.33 40.08 26.09
C SER A 37 -5.38 41.06 26.61
N ASN A 38 -6.11 41.75 25.74
CA ASN A 38 -7.06 42.77 26.13
C ASN A 38 -8.46 42.63 25.52
N GLY A 39 -8.65 41.63 24.61
CA GLY A 39 -9.94 41.34 23.97
C GLY A 39 -10.43 42.43 23.04
N LYS A 40 -9.62 43.41 22.63
CA LYS A 40 -10.00 44.52 21.73
C LYS A 40 -9.58 44.16 20.30
N PRO A 41 -10.32 44.69 19.27
CA PRO A 41 -9.88 44.63 17.88
C PRO A 41 -8.46 45.17 17.76
N PHE A 42 -7.61 44.45 17.01
CA PHE A 42 -6.21 44.84 16.85
C PHE A 42 -6.05 45.87 15.75
N SER A 43 -5.29 46.94 16.02
CA SER A 43 -4.83 47.89 15.00
C SER A 43 -3.30 47.99 15.09
N GLY A 44 -2.61 47.85 13.95
CA GLY A 44 -1.17 47.87 13.86
C GLY A 44 -0.62 46.80 12.93
N LYS A 45 0.70 46.61 12.89
CA LYS A 45 1.32 45.55 12.11
C LYS A 45 1.36 44.24 12.88
N ALA A 46 0.92 43.16 12.26
CA ALA A 46 1.15 41.81 12.81
C ALA A 46 1.98 40.97 11.83
N TYR A 47 2.75 40.04 12.40
CA TYR A 47 3.62 39.16 11.64
C TYR A 47 3.58 37.75 12.20
N LYS A 48 3.84 36.79 11.33
CA LYS A 48 4.09 35.39 11.67
C LYS A 48 5.56 35.05 11.39
N LEU A 49 6.16 34.20 12.21
CA LEU A 49 7.55 33.79 12.05
C LEU A 49 7.63 32.33 11.63
N TYR A 50 8.70 31.99 10.94
CA TYR A 50 9.17 30.61 10.75
C TYR A 50 9.77 30.06 12.05
N ASN A 51 9.99 28.75 12.10
CA ASN A 51 10.67 28.09 13.22
C ASN A 51 12.12 28.58 13.42
N ASN A 52 12.76 29.10 12.38
CA ASN A 52 14.09 29.71 12.44
C ASN A 52 14.08 31.16 12.94
N GLY A 53 12.90 31.72 13.22
CA GLY A 53 12.74 33.09 13.70
C GLY A 53 12.66 34.18 12.61
N SER A 54 12.86 33.84 11.33
CA SER A 54 12.65 34.77 10.22
C SER A 54 11.17 35.07 10.01
N LYS A 55 10.86 36.24 9.43
CA LYS A 55 9.48 36.65 9.17
C LYS A 55 8.91 35.81 8.04
N MET A 56 7.75 35.19 8.27
CA MET A 56 7.02 34.43 7.27
C MET A 56 6.03 35.30 6.49
N ARG A 57 5.26 36.13 7.22
CA ARG A 57 4.33 37.08 6.62
C ARG A 57 4.09 38.25 7.56
N GLU A 58 3.65 39.37 7.01
CA GLU A 58 3.15 40.50 7.78
C GLU A 58 1.95 41.16 7.09
N ALA A 59 1.09 41.79 7.87
CA ALA A 59 -0.01 42.61 7.37
C ALA A 59 -0.24 43.80 8.30
N GLN A 60 -0.83 44.85 7.75
CA GLN A 60 -1.38 45.97 8.50
C GLN A 60 -2.82 45.67 8.87
N PHE A 61 -3.23 45.98 10.08
CA PHE A 61 -4.58 45.81 10.57
C PHE A 61 -5.13 47.15 11.05
N ASP A 62 -6.39 47.39 10.75
CA ASP A 62 -7.16 48.46 11.37
C ASP A 62 -8.47 47.88 11.94
N ILE A 63 -8.73 48.16 13.22
CA ILE A 63 -9.90 47.71 13.99
C ILE A 63 -10.20 46.19 13.77
N GLY A 64 -9.16 45.38 13.74
CA GLY A 64 -9.21 43.92 13.57
C GLY A 64 -9.32 43.45 12.11
N ALA A 65 -9.51 44.34 11.14
CA ALA A 65 -9.50 44.00 9.73
C ALA A 65 -8.11 44.19 9.10
N ILE A 66 -7.75 43.37 8.12
CA ILE A 66 -6.52 43.55 7.36
C ILE A 66 -6.70 44.74 6.43
N GLU A 67 -5.77 45.69 6.50
CA GLU A 67 -5.68 46.83 5.61
C GLU A 67 -4.75 46.49 4.45
N GLY A 68 -5.30 46.18 3.28
CA GLY A 68 -4.53 45.69 2.14
C GLY A 68 -4.41 44.16 2.11
N SER A 69 -3.23 43.64 1.79
CA SER A 69 -2.92 42.22 1.70
C SER A 69 -1.73 41.84 2.58
N TYR A 70 -1.56 40.56 2.83
CA TYR A 70 -0.34 40.02 3.44
C TYR A 70 0.87 40.20 2.50
N THR A 71 2.01 40.60 3.07
CA THR A 71 3.31 40.47 2.43
C THR A 71 3.95 39.19 2.94
N TYR A 72 4.35 38.33 2.05
CA TYR A 72 4.98 37.03 2.36
C TYR A 72 6.47 37.08 2.10
N TYR A 73 7.24 36.35 2.90
CA TYR A 73 8.70 36.30 2.84
C TYR A 73 9.16 34.84 2.82
N ASP A 74 10.25 34.57 2.13
CA ASP A 74 10.94 33.28 2.25
C ASP A 74 11.71 33.18 3.57
N ASN A 75 12.29 32.02 3.84
CA ASN A 75 13.08 31.81 5.06
C ASN A 75 14.40 32.60 5.09
N GLU A 76 14.79 33.23 3.98
CA GLU A 76 15.93 34.12 3.81
C GLU A 76 15.56 35.60 3.96
N GLY A 77 14.24 35.89 4.02
CA GLY A 77 13.68 37.22 4.20
C GLY A 77 13.39 38.00 2.91
N SER A 78 13.46 37.32 1.75
CA SER A 78 13.08 37.92 0.46
C SER A 78 11.55 37.90 0.29
N ILE A 79 11.01 38.96 -0.33
CA ILE A 79 9.55 39.02 -0.60
C ILE A 79 9.18 38.01 -1.66
N ILE A 80 8.13 37.25 -1.36
CA ILE A 80 7.51 36.30 -2.29
C ILE A 80 6.31 36.97 -2.97
N TYR A 81 6.33 36.96 -4.28
CA TYR A 81 5.20 37.44 -5.07
C TYR A 81 4.20 36.30 -5.26
N PRO A 82 2.88 36.57 -5.14
CA PRO A 82 1.84 35.58 -5.40
C PRO A 82 1.97 34.98 -6.81
N ALA A 83 1.75 33.67 -6.93
CA ALA A 83 1.72 32.98 -8.21
C ALA A 83 0.31 32.57 -8.56
N ASP A 84 -0.06 32.61 -9.86
CA ASP A 84 -1.29 31.98 -10.32
C ASP A 84 -1.19 30.46 -10.06
N GLU A 85 -2.13 29.92 -9.27
CA GLU A 85 -2.12 28.51 -8.91
C GLU A 85 -2.17 27.59 -10.13
N ALA A 86 -2.83 28.03 -11.21
CA ALA A 86 -2.93 27.30 -12.46
C ALA A 86 -1.58 27.21 -13.20
N SER A 87 -0.64 28.11 -12.91
CA SER A 87 0.70 28.10 -13.51
C SER A 87 1.69 27.17 -12.81
N LEU A 88 1.33 26.60 -11.64
CA LEU A 88 2.21 25.74 -10.86
C LEU A 88 2.09 24.30 -11.31
N ASP A 89 3.24 23.60 -11.44
CA ASP A 89 3.27 22.18 -11.72
C ASP A 89 2.86 21.37 -10.48
N PHE A 90 2.10 20.30 -10.67
CA PHE A 90 1.75 19.36 -9.60
C PHE A 90 2.39 18.00 -9.87
N ARG A 91 3.25 17.54 -8.96
CA ARG A 91 3.95 16.24 -9.01
C ARG A 91 4.07 15.66 -7.61
N ASP A 92 3.92 14.36 -7.47
CA ASP A 92 4.13 13.62 -6.21
C ASP A 92 3.40 14.21 -4.98
N GLY A 93 2.16 14.72 -5.20
CA GLY A 93 1.36 15.32 -4.13
C GLY A 93 1.78 16.74 -3.72
N LYS A 94 2.68 17.39 -4.49
CA LYS A 94 3.23 18.71 -4.20
C LYS A 94 3.13 19.66 -5.40
N LYS A 95 3.07 20.94 -5.12
CA LYS A 95 3.21 22.01 -6.11
C LYS A 95 4.68 22.41 -6.30
N TYR A 96 5.07 22.64 -7.53
CA TYR A 96 6.40 23.09 -7.94
C TYR A 96 6.30 24.38 -8.76
N PHE A 97 7.34 25.16 -8.75
CA PHE A 97 7.45 26.26 -9.73
C PHE A 97 7.44 25.68 -11.15
N ALA A 98 6.77 26.36 -12.07
CA ALA A 98 6.63 25.92 -13.46
C ALA A 98 8.00 25.56 -14.07
N ASN A 99 8.09 24.39 -14.69
CA ASN A 99 9.31 23.86 -15.32
C ASN A 99 10.53 23.78 -14.37
N SER A 100 10.31 23.52 -13.08
CA SER A 100 11.35 23.48 -12.06
C SER A 100 11.18 22.26 -11.15
N ASP A 101 12.29 21.75 -10.57
CA ASP A 101 12.26 20.74 -9.51
C ASP A 101 12.21 21.37 -8.11
N LYS A 102 12.09 22.70 -8.02
CA LYS A 102 11.92 23.37 -6.72
C LYS A 102 10.45 23.32 -6.31
N GLU A 103 10.19 22.76 -5.15
CA GLU A 103 8.89 22.78 -4.51
C GLU A 103 8.40 24.22 -4.35
N PHE A 104 7.13 24.47 -4.71
CA PHE A 104 6.57 25.81 -4.60
C PHE A 104 6.41 26.20 -3.13
N TRP A 105 6.78 27.43 -2.85
CA TRP A 105 6.70 28.03 -1.55
C TRP A 105 6.24 29.47 -1.70
N GLY A 106 5.09 29.82 -1.11
CA GLY A 106 4.52 31.15 -1.22
C GLY A 106 3.00 31.17 -1.36
N LEU A 107 2.48 32.35 -1.59
CA LEU A 107 1.07 32.58 -1.83
C LEU A 107 0.71 32.20 -3.28
N ALA A 108 -0.30 31.36 -3.46
CA ALA A 108 -0.92 31.13 -4.75
C ALA A 108 -2.33 31.73 -4.75
N PHE A 109 -2.80 32.17 -5.91
CA PHE A 109 -4.13 32.70 -6.10
C PHE A 109 -4.81 32.09 -7.33
N GLY A 110 -6.14 32.07 -7.32
CA GLY A 110 -6.95 31.80 -8.50
C GLY A 110 -7.79 33.00 -8.85
N THR A 111 -8.23 33.08 -10.11
CA THR A 111 -9.05 34.20 -10.61
C THR A 111 -10.40 33.72 -11.10
N TYR A 112 -11.40 34.59 -11.06
CA TYR A 112 -12.62 34.48 -11.85
C TYR A 112 -12.30 34.64 -13.34
N GLN A 113 -13.24 34.25 -14.24
CA GLN A 113 -13.09 34.46 -15.68
C GLN A 113 -12.96 35.94 -16.05
N SER A 114 -13.48 36.82 -15.21
CA SER A 114 -13.42 38.29 -15.36
C SER A 114 -12.07 38.89 -14.89
N GLY A 115 -11.20 38.08 -14.27
CA GLY A 115 -9.82 38.44 -13.91
C GLY A 115 -9.61 38.80 -12.44
N GLU A 116 -10.68 39.04 -11.64
CA GLU A 116 -10.57 39.35 -10.22
C GLU A 116 -10.13 38.09 -9.42
N THR A 117 -9.39 38.27 -8.33
CA THR A 117 -9.02 37.18 -7.43
C THR A 117 -10.24 36.46 -6.87
N SER A 118 -10.30 35.16 -7.03
CA SER A 118 -11.38 34.32 -6.52
C SER A 118 -11.03 33.61 -5.23
N PHE A 119 -9.75 33.31 -5.04
CA PHE A 119 -9.19 32.74 -3.80
C PHE A 119 -7.71 33.02 -3.68
N GLU A 120 -7.19 32.87 -2.44
CA GLU A 120 -5.77 32.81 -2.10
C GLU A 120 -5.49 31.62 -1.20
N VAL A 121 -4.30 31.05 -1.32
CA VAL A 121 -3.84 29.91 -0.49
C VAL A 121 -2.32 29.93 -0.34
N LEU A 122 -1.83 29.60 0.86
CA LEU A 122 -0.40 29.53 1.13
C LEU A 122 0.12 28.11 0.92
N TYR A 123 1.26 28.01 0.26
CA TYR A 123 2.03 26.76 0.12
C TYR A 123 3.36 26.86 0.87
N GLU A 124 3.76 25.74 1.49
CA GLU A 124 5.07 25.53 2.09
C GLU A 124 5.59 24.15 1.66
N ASN A 125 6.80 24.10 1.06
CA ASN A 125 7.35 22.87 0.49
C ASN A 125 6.38 22.11 -0.43
N GLY A 126 5.72 22.86 -1.29
CA GLY A 126 4.75 22.34 -2.26
C GLY A 126 3.40 21.89 -1.70
N LYS A 127 3.17 22.01 -0.40
CA LYS A 127 1.92 21.61 0.28
C LYS A 127 1.15 22.83 0.80
N VAL A 128 -0.17 22.75 0.77
CA VAL A 128 -1.04 23.80 1.34
C VAL A 128 -0.81 23.93 2.84
N VAL A 129 -0.65 25.15 3.31
CA VAL A 129 -0.52 25.51 4.73
C VAL A 129 -1.62 26.48 5.10
N GLY A 130 -2.58 26.04 5.91
CA GLY A 130 -3.74 26.83 6.28
C GLY A 130 -4.92 26.63 5.33
N ASP A 131 -5.87 27.57 5.37
CA ASP A 131 -7.12 27.50 4.64
C ASP A 131 -7.08 28.36 3.38
N TYR A 132 -7.92 28.01 2.40
CA TYR A 132 -8.21 28.88 1.26
C TYR A 132 -9.04 30.08 1.73
N VAL A 133 -8.64 31.29 1.34
CA VAL A 133 -9.42 32.51 1.53
C VAL A 133 -10.14 32.81 0.21
N TYR A 134 -11.47 32.81 0.23
CA TYR A 134 -12.29 33.09 -0.97
C TYR A 134 -12.76 34.52 -0.99
N PHE A 135 -12.84 35.10 -2.18
CA PHE A 135 -13.25 36.47 -2.39
C PHE A 135 -14.49 36.55 -3.28
N ASN A 136 -15.31 37.54 -3.05
CA ASN A 136 -16.31 37.98 -4.00
C ASN A 136 -15.63 38.82 -5.11
N ARG A 137 -16.35 39.08 -6.23
CA ARG A 137 -15.80 39.90 -7.33
C ARG A 137 -15.46 41.34 -6.91
N ASP A 138 -16.09 41.88 -5.87
CA ASP A 138 -15.77 43.18 -5.30
C ASP A 138 -14.55 43.19 -4.37
N GLY A 139 -13.86 42.05 -4.25
CA GLY A 139 -12.69 41.87 -3.40
C GLY A 139 -13.00 41.61 -1.92
N SER A 140 -14.27 41.61 -1.53
CA SER A 140 -14.66 41.26 -0.15
C SER A 140 -14.49 39.74 0.09
N ILE A 141 -14.16 39.35 1.33
CA ILE A 141 -14.04 37.93 1.72
C ILE A 141 -15.42 37.27 1.62
N LYS A 142 -15.47 36.16 0.91
CA LYS A 142 -16.70 35.39 0.73
C LYS A 142 -16.95 34.50 1.96
N SER A 143 -18.08 34.74 2.63
CA SER A 143 -18.51 33.93 3.77
C SER A 143 -18.97 32.53 3.32
N PRO A 144 -18.64 31.45 4.06
CA PRO A 144 -19.17 30.13 3.77
C PRO A 144 -20.67 30.06 4.02
N ILE A 145 -21.37 29.24 3.22
CA ILE A 145 -22.81 28.98 3.37
C ILE A 145 -23.07 27.50 3.68
N PHE A 146 -24.22 27.20 4.28
CA PHE A 146 -24.65 25.81 4.45
C PHE A 146 -24.84 25.12 3.10
N THR A 147 -24.41 23.86 2.97
CA THR A 147 -24.62 23.09 1.74
C THR A 147 -26.10 22.92 1.41
N SER A 148 -26.96 22.87 2.45
CA SER A 148 -28.42 22.81 2.33
C SER A 148 -29.05 24.02 1.64
N LEU A 149 -28.34 25.16 1.57
CA LEU A 149 -28.79 26.37 0.84
C LEU A 149 -28.46 26.33 -0.66
N LEU A 150 -27.80 25.27 -1.12
CA LEU A 150 -27.51 25.07 -2.54
C LEU A 150 -28.63 24.28 -3.20
N ILE A 151 -29.13 24.81 -4.31
CA ILE A 151 -30.18 24.19 -5.14
C ILE A 151 -29.52 23.45 -6.30
N ARG A 152 -29.84 22.18 -6.44
CA ARG A 152 -29.39 21.37 -7.58
C ARG A 152 -30.37 21.48 -8.75
N ARG A 153 -29.88 21.89 -9.92
CA ARG A 153 -30.62 21.89 -11.19
C ARG A 153 -29.87 21.05 -12.21
N GLY A 154 -30.34 19.80 -12.42
CA GLY A 154 -29.55 18.75 -13.10
C GLY A 154 -28.32 18.40 -12.28
N ASP A 155 -27.13 18.43 -12.90
CA ASP A 155 -25.85 18.13 -12.22
C ASP A 155 -25.14 19.38 -11.67
N VAL A 156 -25.80 20.56 -11.74
CA VAL A 156 -25.22 21.86 -11.38
C VAL A 156 -25.83 22.38 -10.09
N LEU A 157 -25.00 22.89 -9.20
CA LEU A 157 -25.38 23.53 -7.93
C LEU A 157 -25.46 25.05 -8.11
N TYR A 158 -26.49 25.66 -7.54
CA TYR A 158 -26.75 27.09 -7.55
C TYR A 158 -27.07 27.61 -6.16
N GLN A 159 -26.76 28.85 -5.87
CA GLN A 159 -27.36 29.56 -4.75
C GLN A 159 -28.74 30.07 -5.20
N GLU A 160 -29.74 30.08 -4.29
CA GLU A 160 -31.15 30.29 -4.61
C GLU A 160 -31.42 31.51 -5.49
N SER A 161 -30.72 32.60 -5.26
CA SER A 161 -30.90 33.89 -5.99
C SER A 161 -29.96 34.09 -7.18
N SER A 162 -29.10 33.11 -7.49
CA SER A 162 -28.08 33.24 -8.55
C SER A 162 -28.43 32.42 -9.79
N PRO A 163 -28.32 33.00 -10.99
CA PRO A 163 -28.41 32.26 -12.24
C PRO A 163 -27.10 31.51 -12.58
N GLU A 164 -25.99 31.85 -11.91
CA GLU A 164 -24.67 31.27 -12.17
C GLU A 164 -24.40 30.04 -11.28
N PRO A 165 -23.66 29.01 -11.80
CA PRO A 165 -23.20 27.89 -10.99
C PRO A 165 -22.45 28.35 -9.74
N TYR A 166 -22.71 27.68 -8.62
CA TYR A 166 -22.15 28.12 -7.35
C TYR A 166 -20.61 27.99 -7.35
N THR A 167 -19.98 29.10 -6.95
CA THR A 167 -18.55 29.17 -6.66
C THR A 167 -18.37 29.81 -5.29
N GLY A 168 -17.72 29.12 -4.37
CA GLY A 168 -17.44 29.63 -3.03
C GLY A 168 -17.39 28.56 -1.96
N PRO A 169 -17.09 28.97 -0.70
CA PRO A 169 -16.96 28.08 0.43
C PRO A 169 -18.33 27.62 0.95
N VAL A 170 -18.33 26.40 1.50
CA VAL A 170 -19.52 25.79 2.11
C VAL A 170 -19.14 25.13 3.42
N PHE A 171 -20.12 24.94 4.30
CA PHE A 171 -19.96 24.17 5.53
C PHE A 171 -21.28 23.51 5.93
N ASP A 172 -21.21 22.54 6.83
CA ASP A 172 -22.34 22.00 7.57
C ASP A 172 -21.95 21.75 9.03
N LEU A 173 -22.95 21.65 9.89
CA LEU A 173 -22.78 21.40 11.32
C LEU A 173 -23.55 20.13 11.72
N TRP A 174 -23.02 19.44 12.70
CA TRP A 174 -23.73 18.40 13.44
C TRP A 174 -24.84 19.02 14.31
N GLU A 175 -25.82 18.23 14.74
CA GLU A 175 -26.92 18.69 15.63
C GLU A 175 -26.42 19.32 16.94
N ASN A 176 -25.23 18.91 17.42
CA ASN A 176 -24.58 19.48 18.59
C ASN A 176 -23.85 20.80 18.34
N GLY A 177 -23.88 21.32 17.10
CA GLY A 177 -23.24 22.57 16.69
C GLY A 177 -21.76 22.46 16.29
N ASN A 178 -21.15 21.30 16.42
CA ASN A 178 -19.79 21.05 15.92
C ASN A 178 -19.76 21.05 14.40
N LYS A 179 -18.62 21.44 13.80
CA LYS A 179 -18.43 21.32 12.35
C LYS A 179 -18.61 19.85 11.92
N MET A 180 -19.38 19.64 10.84
CA MET A 180 -19.54 18.36 10.18
C MET A 180 -18.67 18.30 8.94
N LEU A 181 -18.71 19.38 8.17
CA LEU A 181 -17.95 19.47 6.94
C LEU A 181 -17.62 20.95 6.59
N GLU A 182 -16.51 21.16 5.89
CA GLU A 182 -16.22 22.40 5.17
C GLU A 182 -15.49 22.10 3.87
N GLY A 183 -15.66 22.98 2.89
CA GLY A 183 -15.00 22.86 1.60
C GLY A 183 -15.40 24.00 0.67
N SER A 184 -15.12 23.83 -0.61
CA SER A 184 -15.51 24.82 -1.60
C SER A 184 -15.90 24.20 -2.93
N TYR A 185 -16.72 24.93 -3.66
CA TYR A 185 -17.08 24.65 -5.03
C TYR A 185 -16.52 25.74 -5.96
N LYS A 186 -16.12 25.34 -7.16
CA LYS A 186 -15.80 26.23 -8.28
C LYS A 186 -16.63 25.80 -9.48
N ASN A 187 -17.49 26.69 -9.95
CA ASN A 187 -18.44 26.36 -11.03
C ASN A 187 -19.23 25.08 -10.75
N SER A 188 -19.73 24.92 -9.52
CA SER A 188 -20.56 23.79 -9.08
C SER A 188 -19.80 22.44 -8.88
N VAL A 189 -18.50 22.37 -9.14
CA VAL A 189 -17.70 21.18 -8.86
C VAL A 189 -16.83 21.39 -7.63
N LYS A 190 -16.59 20.34 -6.85
CA LYS A 190 -15.69 20.41 -5.69
C LYS A 190 -14.32 20.86 -6.14
N ASP A 191 -13.75 21.82 -5.43
CA ASP A 191 -12.43 22.37 -5.70
C ASP A 191 -11.71 22.74 -4.41
N GLY A 192 -10.38 22.63 -4.38
CA GLY A 192 -9.57 22.89 -3.19
C GLY A 192 -9.73 21.86 -2.07
N ARG A 193 -9.39 22.27 -0.86
CA ARG A 193 -9.40 21.45 0.35
C ARG A 193 -10.83 21.24 0.86
N TRP A 194 -11.10 20.00 1.27
CA TRP A 194 -12.32 19.59 1.97
C TRP A 194 -11.94 18.91 3.28
N MET A 195 -12.69 19.21 4.33
CA MET A 195 -12.56 18.60 5.67
C MET A 195 -13.92 18.09 6.13
N GLU A 196 -13.89 16.92 6.76
CA GLU A 196 -15.02 16.35 7.49
C GLU A 196 -14.58 16.08 8.93
N TRP A 197 -15.50 16.19 9.87
CA TRP A 197 -15.26 15.96 11.30
C TRP A 197 -16.31 15.01 11.86
N PHE A 198 -15.89 14.22 12.81
CA PHE A 198 -16.80 13.48 13.67
C PHE A 198 -17.64 14.44 14.53
N ASP A 199 -18.76 13.96 15.06
CA ASP A 199 -19.65 14.71 15.98
C ASP A 199 -18.96 15.14 17.27
N ASN A 200 -17.88 14.44 17.67
CA ASN A 200 -17.03 14.81 18.82
C ASN A 200 -16.04 15.95 18.51
N GLY A 201 -16.04 16.47 17.28
CA GLY A 201 -15.17 17.57 16.83
C GLY A 201 -13.76 17.14 16.39
N GLN A 202 -13.42 15.86 16.45
CA GLN A 202 -12.16 15.35 15.88
C GLN A 202 -12.23 15.31 14.35
N PRO A 203 -11.11 15.56 13.63
CA PRO A 203 -11.05 15.35 12.20
C PRO A 203 -11.47 13.92 11.82
N GLU A 204 -12.25 13.77 10.76
CA GLU A 204 -12.62 12.48 10.18
C GLU A 204 -11.89 12.27 8.85
N LYS A 205 -11.99 13.26 7.95
CA LYS A 205 -11.36 13.18 6.62
C LYS A 205 -10.84 14.53 6.16
N GLN A 206 -9.70 14.52 5.47
CA GLN A 206 -9.20 15.63 4.66
C GLN A 206 -8.93 15.14 3.26
N TYR A 207 -9.42 15.89 2.29
CA TYR A 207 -9.19 15.58 0.89
C TYR A 207 -9.18 16.84 0.03
N ASN A 208 -8.55 16.72 -1.13
CA ASN A 208 -8.45 17.84 -2.06
C ASN A 208 -9.06 17.46 -3.41
N TYR A 209 -9.64 18.45 -4.04
CA TYR A 209 -10.21 18.35 -5.39
C TYR A 209 -9.60 19.39 -6.32
N ARG A 210 -9.52 19.03 -7.59
CA ARG A 210 -9.21 19.92 -8.70
C ARG A 210 -10.16 19.62 -9.84
N TYR A 211 -10.95 20.61 -10.25
CA TYR A 211 -11.98 20.44 -11.29
C TYR A 211 -12.94 19.26 -11.02
N GLY A 212 -13.33 19.04 -9.78
CA GLY A 212 -14.22 17.95 -9.37
C GLY A 212 -13.58 16.57 -9.23
N LEU A 213 -12.30 16.41 -9.58
CA LEU A 213 -11.56 15.18 -9.41
C LEU A 213 -10.70 15.22 -8.13
N ARG A 214 -10.61 14.10 -7.42
CA ARG A 214 -9.66 13.97 -6.30
C ARG A 214 -8.25 14.28 -6.80
N HIS A 215 -7.55 15.19 -6.12
CA HIS A 215 -6.22 15.61 -6.54
C HIS A 215 -5.44 16.17 -5.35
N GLY A 216 -4.21 15.65 -5.13
CA GLY A 216 -3.39 16.03 -3.98
C GLY A 216 -3.65 15.17 -2.76
N TYR A 217 -3.34 15.72 -1.58
CA TYR A 217 -3.33 15.00 -0.31
C TYR A 217 -4.72 14.49 0.09
N TRP A 218 -4.73 13.26 0.63
CA TRP A 218 -5.85 12.57 1.25
C TRP A 218 -5.45 12.07 2.62
N ALA A 219 -6.29 12.26 3.63
CA ALA A 219 -6.11 11.69 4.95
C ALA A 219 -7.46 11.34 5.58
N GLU A 220 -7.47 10.29 6.39
CA GLU A 220 -8.58 9.89 7.25
C GLU A 220 -8.07 9.64 8.67
N TRP A 221 -8.90 9.87 9.66
CA TRP A 221 -8.57 9.65 11.06
C TRP A 221 -9.57 8.69 11.71
N HIS A 222 -9.10 7.96 12.69
CA HIS A 222 -9.96 7.25 13.62
C HIS A 222 -10.69 8.24 14.53
N ASN A 223 -11.81 7.83 15.12
CA ASN A 223 -12.60 8.67 16.04
C ASN A 223 -11.87 9.05 17.35
N ASN A 224 -10.70 8.43 17.61
CA ASN A 224 -9.80 8.81 18.71
C ASN A 224 -8.79 9.89 18.30
N GLY A 225 -8.88 10.45 17.09
CA GLY A 225 -8.04 11.51 16.57
C GLY A 225 -6.69 11.06 16.01
N LEU A 226 -6.37 9.76 16.04
CA LEU A 226 -5.17 9.23 15.42
C LEU A 226 -5.40 9.00 13.91
N LEU A 227 -4.35 9.22 13.13
CA LEU A 227 -4.37 9.02 11.68
C LEU A 227 -4.72 7.55 11.37
N SER A 228 -5.63 7.34 10.41
CA SER A 228 -6.06 6.03 9.91
C SER A 228 -5.47 5.74 8.54
N ILE A 229 -5.52 6.72 7.64
CA ILE A 229 -5.06 6.59 6.25
C ILE A 229 -4.45 7.93 5.82
N GLU A 230 -3.35 7.88 5.08
CA GLU A 230 -2.91 9.02 4.26
C GLU A 230 -2.37 8.57 2.91
N GLY A 231 -2.48 9.44 1.93
CA GLY A 231 -1.99 9.21 0.59
C GLY A 231 -2.22 10.43 -0.31
N SER A 232 -2.12 10.22 -1.60
CA SER A 232 -2.39 11.28 -2.58
C SER A 232 -3.11 10.74 -3.81
N TYR A 233 -3.83 11.65 -4.47
CA TYR A 233 -4.48 11.42 -5.75
C TYR A 233 -3.90 12.33 -6.83
N VAL A 234 -3.84 11.83 -8.05
CA VAL A 234 -3.60 12.62 -9.27
C VAL A 234 -4.77 12.36 -10.22
N ASP A 235 -5.53 13.41 -10.51
CA ASP A 235 -6.68 13.38 -11.44
C ASP A 235 -7.64 12.19 -11.19
N GLY A 236 -8.00 11.99 -9.92
CA GLY A 236 -8.95 10.97 -9.46
C GLY A 236 -8.37 9.58 -9.24
N LYS A 237 -7.08 9.37 -9.52
CA LYS A 237 -6.39 8.10 -9.32
C LYS A 237 -5.41 8.17 -8.16
N GLU A 238 -5.31 7.08 -7.38
CA GLU A 238 -4.33 6.96 -6.31
C GLU A 238 -2.91 6.99 -6.89
N ASP A 239 -2.04 7.82 -6.31
CA ASP A 239 -0.67 7.98 -6.78
C ASP A 239 0.29 8.25 -5.61
N GLY A 240 1.50 7.67 -5.66
CA GLY A 240 2.49 7.77 -4.60
C GLY A 240 2.30 6.77 -3.46
N THR A 241 2.74 7.13 -2.27
CA THR A 241 2.72 6.27 -1.08
C THR A 241 1.42 6.45 -0.32
N TRP A 242 0.75 5.33 -0.05
CA TRP A 242 -0.40 5.24 0.83
C TRP A 242 -0.02 4.52 2.11
N THR A 243 -0.25 5.16 3.26
CA THR A 243 0.03 4.61 4.59
C THR A 243 -1.27 4.44 5.36
N PHE A 244 -1.39 3.32 6.06
CA PHE A 244 -2.54 2.95 6.87
C PHE A 244 -2.08 2.65 8.30
N TRP A 245 -2.90 2.99 9.28
CA TRP A 245 -2.61 2.77 10.70
C TRP A 245 -3.77 2.09 11.41
N TYR A 246 -3.43 1.28 12.37
CA TYR A 246 -4.37 0.76 13.34
C TYR A 246 -4.90 1.88 14.27
N PRO A 247 -6.07 1.68 14.93
CA PRO A 247 -6.56 2.63 15.92
C PRO A 247 -5.59 2.88 17.10
N SER A 248 -4.63 1.99 17.31
CA SER A 248 -3.53 2.18 18.29
C SER A 248 -2.48 3.20 17.84
N GLY A 249 -2.51 3.67 16.60
CA GLY A 249 -1.50 4.53 15.98
C GLY A 249 -0.28 3.79 15.41
N GLN A 250 -0.24 2.47 15.52
CA GLN A 250 0.79 1.65 14.87
C GLN A 250 0.51 1.51 13.37
N LYS A 251 1.56 1.45 12.56
CA LYS A 251 1.40 1.23 11.12
C LYS A 251 0.79 -0.15 10.86
N GLU A 252 -0.24 -0.18 10.00
CA GLU A 252 -0.86 -1.39 9.50
C GLU A 252 -0.26 -1.80 8.16
N LYS A 253 -0.20 -0.85 7.21
CA LYS A 253 0.35 -1.13 5.89
C LYS A 253 0.83 0.13 5.19
N ILE A 254 1.81 -0.05 4.28
CA ILE A 254 2.25 0.95 3.30
C ILE A 254 2.11 0.32 1.92
N ILE A 255 1.52 1.06 0.97
CA ILE A 255 1.37 0.64 -0.42
C ILE A 255 1.93 1.76 -1.32
N MET A 256 2.67 1.38 -2.35
CA MET A 256 3.04 2.31 -3.41
C MET A 256 2.12 2.10 -4.61
N GLN A 257 1.52 3.19 -5.07
CA GLN A 257 0.61 3.21 -6.21
C GLN A 257 1.08 4.19 -7.29
N LYS A 258 0.74 3.89 -8.53
CA LYS A 258 0.89 4.78 -9.66
C LYS A 258 -0.34 4.68 -10.55
N GLU A 259 -0.99 5.82 -10.79
CA GLU A 259 -2.21 5.90 -11.62
C GLU A 259 -3.33 4.91 -11.18
N GLY A 260 -3.44 4.64 -9.86
CA GLY A 260 -4.42 3.72 -9.26
C GLY A 260 -4.02 2.23 -9.29
N TRP A 261 -2.77 1.92 -9.66
CA TRP A 261 -2.27 0.56 -9.72
C TRP A 261 -1.08 0.34 -8.78
N TRP A 262 -0.97 -0.87 -8.23
CA TRP A 262 0.17 -1.22 -7.39
C TRP A 262 1.47 -1.16 -8.19
N ASN A 263 2.37 -0.29 -7.76
CA ASN A 263 3.67 -0.09 -8.39
C ASN A 263 4.68 0.32 -7.33
N GLY A 264 5.61 -0.57 -7.00
CA GLY A 264 6.58 -0.40 -5.93
C GLY A 264 6.34 -1.34 -4.75
N ARG A 265 6.99 -1.00 -3.63
CA ARG A 265 7.01 -1.83 -2.41
C ARG A 265 5.71 -1.69 -1.62
N THR A 266 5.17 -2.83 -1.18
CA THR A 266 4.06 -2.93 -0.25
C THR A 266 4.53 -3.65 1.01
N GLN A 267 4.22 -3.07 2.17
CA GLN A 267 4.58 -3.62 3.48
C GLN A 267 3.35 -3.66 4.37
N LYS A 268 3.22 -4.73 5.17
CA LYS A 268 2.16 -4.85 6.19
C LYS A 268 2.75 -5.29 7.51
N TRP A 269 2.12 -4.89 8.59
CA TRP A 269 2.49 -5.24 9.97
C TRP A 269 1.30 -5.83 10.71
N PHE A 270 1.58 -6.71 11.64
CA PHE A 270 0.61 -7.17 12.63
C PHE A 270 0.36 -6.08 13.67
N LEU A 271 -0.74 -6.22 14.42
CA LEU A 271 -1.08 -5.28 15.49
C LEU A 271 -0.01 -5.19 16.60
N ASN A 272 0.80 -6.24 16.77
CA ASN A 272 1.94 -6.23 17.70
C ASN A 272 3.20 -5.54 17.14
N GLY A 273 3.12 -4.93 15.95
CA GLY A 273 4.20 -4.21 15.28
C GLY A 273 5.20 -5.07 14.51
N GLN A 274 5.07 -6.40 14.56
CA GLN A 274 5.91 -7.30 13.74
C GLN A 274 5.55 -7.21 12.26
N MET A 275 6.55 -7.33 11.39
CA MET A 275 6.33 -7.38 9.94
C MET A 275 5.45 -8.59 9.60
N MET A 276 4.45 -8.40 8.76
CA MET A 276 3.58 -9.44 8.21
C MET A 276 3.96 -9.79 6.77
N GLU A 277 4.21 -8.77 5.96
CA GLU A 277 4.40 -8.91 4.52
C GLU A 277 5.33 -7.81 3.99
N ASP A 278 6.25 -8.17 3.09
CA ASP A 278 7.09 -7.25 2.33
C ASP A 278 7.17 -7.76 0.88
N ILE A 279 6.48 -7.10 -0.01
CA ILE A 279 6.28 -7.51 -1.41
C ILE A 279 6.52 -6.35 -2.35
N ASN A 280 6.80 -6.63 -3.60
CA ASN A 280 7.13 -5.62 -4.58
C ASN A 280 6.43 -5.85 -5.92
N TYR A 281 5.91 -4.78 -6.49
CA TYR A 281 5.27 -4.77 -7.80
C TYR A 281 5.95 -3.80 -8.76
N LYS A 282 5.91 -4.12 -10.02
CA LYS A 282 6.22 -3.20 -11.13
C LYS A 282 5.14 -3.37 -12.19
N ASP A 283 4.44 -2.27 -12.47
CA ASP A 283 3.35 -2.25 -13.45
C ASP A 283 2.34 -3.39 -13.22
N GLN A 284 1.87 -3.54 -11.95
CA GLN A 284 0.95 -4.57 -11.45
C GLN A 284 1.52 -6.00 -11.43
N MET A 285 2.71 -6.22 -11.96
CA MET A 285 3.34 -7.54 -11.97
C MET A 285 4.21 -7.74 -10.72
N PRO A 286 4.16 -8.92 -10.08
CA PRO A 286 5.06 -9.25 -8.98
C PRO A 286 6.51 -9.26 -9.47
N VAL A 287 7.42 -8.63 -8.71
CA VAL A 287 8.85 -8.59 -9.02
C VAL A 287 9.70 -8.74 -7.76
N GLY A 288 10.91 -9.27 -7.94
CA GLY A 288 11.90 -9.39 -6.87
C GLY A 288 11.50 -10.37 -5.77
N LYS A 289 11.99 -10.12 -4.58
CA LYS A 289 11.78 -10.95 -3.42
C LYS A 289 10.51 -10.53 -2.68
N TRP A 290 9.64 -11.50 -2.38
CA TRP A 290 8.47 -11.37 -1.54
C TRP A 290 8.68 -12.16 -0.26
N GLN A 291 8.41 -11.54 0.90
CA GLN A 291 8.61 -12.15 2.21
C GLN A 291 7.35 -12.01 3.06
N TYR A 292 7.06 -13.06 3.81
CA TYR A 292 5.94 -13.14 4.75
C TYR A 292 6.45 -13.66 6.08
N TRP A 293 5.89 -13.18 7.17
CA TRP A 293 6.27 -13.57 8.53
C TRP A 293 5.07 -14.07 9.31
N PHE A 294 5.33 -14.85 10.30
CA PHE A 294 4.37 -15.17 11.36
C PHE A 294 4.26 -13.99 12.35
N GLU A 295 3.18 -13.96 13.12
CA GLU A 295 2.96 -12.94 14.15
C GLU A 295 4.03 -12.90 15.26
N ASN A 296 4.76 -14.01 15.45
CA ASN A 296 5.92 -14.09 16.34
C ASN A 296 7.22 -13.53 15.75
N GLY A 297 7.18 -12.94 14.56
CA GLY A 297 8.31 -12.34 13.85
C GLY A 297 9.21 -13.33 13.08
N GLN A 298 8.93 -14.63 13.14
CA GLN A 298 9.69 -15.61 12.35
C GLN A 298 9.28 -15.58 10.88
N LEU A 299 10.25 -15.79 9.99
CA LEU A 299 9.99 -15.88 8.54
C LEU A 299 9.06 -17.07 8.26
N LYS A 300 7.97 -16.82 7.58
CA LYS A 300 6.96 -17.81 7.16
C LYS A 300 7.19 -18.30 5.74
N GLU A 301 7.47 -17.35 4.84
CA GLU A 301 7.60 -17.68 3.43
C GLU A 301 8.45 -16.62 2.70
N GLU A 302 9.23 -17.08 1.73
CA GLU A 302 9.98 -16.25 0.80
C GLU A 302 9.76 -16.76 -0.62
N ARG A 303 9.42 -15.85 -1.54
CA ARG A 303 9.19 -16.11 -2.96
C ARG A 303 10.02 -15.15 -3.79
N ASN A 304 10.44 -15.57 -4.98
CA ASN A 304 11.11 -14.72 -5.93
C ASN A 304 10.34 -14.67 -7.25
N TYR A 305 10.26 -13.48 -7.83
CA TYR A 305 9.57 -13.22 -9.08
C TYR A 305 10.45 -12.45 -10.05
N GLU A 306 10.32 -12.78 -11.33
CA GLU A 306 10.95 -12.07 -12.42
C GLU A 306 9.92 -11.85 -13.51
N ASN A 307 9.69 -10.58 -13.89
CA ASN A 307 8.71 -10.20 -14.91
C ASN A 307 7.32 -10.84 -14.70
N GLY A 308 6.83 -10.84 -13.47
CA GLY A 308 5.53 -11.41 -13.10
C GLY A 308 5.49 -12.93 -12.93
N LEU A 309 6.57 -13.64 -13.26
CA LEU A 309 6.64 -15.09 -13.19
C LEU A 309 7.46 -15.56 -11.98
N PRO A 310 7.07 -16.69 -11.33
CA PRO A 310 7.92 -17.34 -10.36
C PRO A 310 9.32 -17.62 -10.94
N SER A 311 10.38 -17.22 -10.22
CA SER A 311 11.77 -17.42 -10.62
C SER A 311 12.64 -17.62 -9.39
N GLY A 312 13.65 -18.50 -9.50
CA GLY A 312 14.53 -18.82 -8.37
C GLY A 312 13.87 -19.65 -7.28
N SER A 313 14.38 -19.52 -6.06
CA SER A 313 13.98 -20.34 -4.91
C SER A 313 12.77 -19.76 -4.18
N TRP A 314 11.78 -20.60 -3.89
CA TRP A 314 10.66 -20.33 -3.00
C TRP A 314 10.80 -21.21 -1.75
N THR A 315 10.79 -20.61 -0.57
CA THR A 315 10.91 -21.30 0.70
C THR A 315 9.74 -21.01 1.62
N GLN A 316 9.28 -22.02 2.34
CA GLN A 316 8.27 -21.87 3.38
C GLN A 316 8.74 -22.57 4.65
N TYR A 317 8.36 -22.02 5.80
CA TYR A 317 8.72 -22.50 7.12
C TYR A 317 7.48 -22.85 7.93
N TYR A 318 7.62 -23.73 8.87
CA TYR A 318 6.65 -23.96 9.94
C TYR A 318 6.78 -22.87 11.00
N ASN A 319 5.76 -22.71 11.83
CA ASN A 319 5.77 -21.74 12.93
C ASN A 319 6.80 -22.04 14.05
N ASN A 320 7.37 -23.23 14.06
CA ASN A 320 8.47 -23.62 14.93
C ASN A 320 9.87 -23.35 14.34
N GLY A 321 9.93 -22.69 13.16
CA GLY A 321 11.16 -22.28 12.49
C GLY A 321 11.78 -23.33 11.57
N PHE A 322 11.34 -24.59 11.59
CA PHE A 322 11.82 -25.58 10.63
C PHE A 322 11.31 -25.28 9.22
N MET A 323 12.17 -25.55 8.23
CA MET A 323 11.79 -25.43 6.83
C MET A 323 10.69 -26.44 6.49
N LYS A 324 9.64 -25.98 5.77
CA LYS A 324 8.54 -26.82 5.31
C LYS A 324 8.76 -27.28 3.89
N HIS A 325 9.16 -26.37 3.00
CA HIS A 325 9.62 -26.70 1.65
C HIS A 325 10.58 -25.67 1.09
N LYS A 326 11.41 -26.12 0.17
CA LYS A 326 12.20 -25.31 -0.75
C LYS A 326 11.98 -25.84 -2.15
N ILE A 327 11.42 -24.98 -3.00
CA ILE A 327 11.08 -25.29 -4.39
C ILE A 327 11.73 -24.27 -5.30
N ASN A 328 12.07 -24.66 -6.52
CA ASN A 328 12.76 -23.80 -7.46
C ASN A 328 11.96 -23.67 -8.76
N TYR A 329 11.98 -22.47 -9.30
CA TYR A 329 11.34 -22.13 -10.57
C TYR A 329 12.33 -21.45 -11.51
N LEU A 330 12.14 -21.64 -12.78
CA LEU A 330 12.79 -20.88 -13.84
C LEU A 330 11.71 -20.33 -14.77
N LEU A 331 11.51 -19.00 -14.72
CA LEU A 331 10.54 -18.27 -15.54
C LEU A 331 9.14 -18.94 -15.55
N GLY A 332 8.61 -19.19 -14.36
CA GLY A 332 7.28 -19.78 -14.14
C GLY A 332 7.18 -21.28 -14.25
N LYS A 333 8.25 -21.97 -14.66
CA LYS A 333 8.27 -23.44 -14.75
C LYS A 333 9.04 -24.05 -13.58
N GLU A 334 8.58 -25.22 -13.14
CA GLU A 334 9.30 -26.03 -12.15
C GLU A 334 10.69 -26.38 -12.69
N ASP A 335 11.75 -26.08 -11.89
CA ASP A 335 13.12 -26.35 -12.30
C ASP A 335 14.01 -26.66 -11.11
N GLY A 336 15.00 -27.56 -11.28
CA GLY A 336 15.91 -27.96 -10.21
C GLY A 336 15.27 -28.85 -9.14
N THR A 337 15.86 -28.86 -7.95
CA THR A 337 15.46 -29.74 -6.86
C THR A 337 14.42 -29.08 -5.97
N TRP A 338 13.33 -29.80 -5.71
CA TRP A 338 12.28 -29.47 -4.75
C TRP A 338 12.39 -30.37 -3.54
N VAL A 339 12.45 -29.76 -2.34
CA VAL A 339 12.60 -30.49 -1.07
C VAL A 339 11.49 -30.09 -0.11
N TYR A 340 10.89 -31.07 0.53
CA TYR A 340 9.88 -30.92 1.56
C TYR A 340 10.35 -31.55 2.85
N TRP A 341 9.98 -30.99 3.98
CA TRP A 341 10.30 -31.49 5.33
C TRP A 341 9.03 -31.64 6.15
N TYR A 342 9.10 -32.50 7.13
CA TYR A 342 8.13 -32.58 8.21
C TYR A 342 8.35 -31.46 9.23
N ASN A 343 7.36 -31.23 10.09
CA ASN A 343 7.44 -30.22 11.15
C ASN A 343 8.48 -30.54 12.26
N ASN A 344 9.03 -31.75 12.29
CA ASN A 344 10.14 -32.17 13.14
C ASN A 344 11.52 -31.95 12.49
N GLY A 345 11.57 -31.34 11.29
CA GLY A 345 12.80 -31.07 10.55
C GLY A 345 13.33 -32.23 9.71
N GLN A 346 12.73 -33.41 9.79
CA GLN A 346 13.12 -34.55 8.96
C GLN A 346 12.66 -34.31 7.50
N LYS A 347 13.52 -34.75 6.54
CA LYS A 347 13.18 -34.70 5.12
C LYS A 347 11.96 -35.57 4.83
N LYS A 348 10.97 -35.03 4.09
CA LYS A 348 9.74 -35.71 3.69
C LYS A 348 9.79 -36.16 2.23
N GLU A 349 10.16 -35.27 1.32
CA GLU A 349 10.25 -35.56 -0.10
C GLU A 349 11.38 -34.75 -0.77
N GLU A 350 11.96 -35.36 -1.80
CA GLU A 350 12.90 -34.67 -2.71
C GLU A 350 12.52 -35.04 -4.16
N LYS A 351 12.35 -34.06 -4.99
CA LYS A 351 11.90 -34.16 -6.37
C LYS A 351 12.79 -33.33 -7.26
N ASN A 352 13.04 -33.77 -8.49
CA ASN A 352 13.82 -33.03 -9.46
C ASN A 352 12.97 -32.75 -10.71
N PHE A 353 13.13 -31.54 -11.23
CA PHE A 353 12.45 -31.06 -12.41
C PHE A 353 13.43 -30.37 -13.35
N ILE A 354 13.17 -30.44 -14.64
CA ILE A 354 13.84 -29.65 -15.67
C ILE A 354 12.76 -29.11 -16.61
N ASN A 355 12.64 -27.78 -16.67
CA ASN A 355 11.66 -27.10 -17.54
C ASN A 355 10.21 -27.61 -17.35
N GLY A 356 9.75 -27.82 -16.13
CA GLY A 356 8.42 -28.33 -15.78
C GLY A 356 8.21 -29.84 -15.95
N LYS A 357 9.26 -30.57 -16.34
CA LYS A 357 9.19 -32.03 -16.52
C LYS A 357 9.86 -32.74 -15.35
N LYS A 358 9.25 -33.84 -14.88
CA LYS A 358 9.86 -34.71 -13.86
C LYS A 358 11.13 -35.32 -14.43
N GLU A 359 12.24 -35.20 -13.69
CA GLU A 359 13.54 -35.67 -14.13
C GLU A 359 14.31 -36.28 -12.97
N GLY A 360 15.18 -37.25 -13.27
CA GLY A 360 16.10 -37.86 -12.29
C GLY A 360 15.38 -38.59 -11.16
N LYS A 361 16.00 -38.55 -9.98
CA LYS A 361 15.59 -39.33 -8.81
C LYS A 361 14.61 -38.53 -7.93
N TRP A 362 13.50 -39.17 -7.58
CA TRP A 362 12.52 -38.69 -6.61
C TRP A 362 12.55 -39.63 -5.38
N GLN A 363 12.57 -39.04 -4.19
CA GLN A 363 12.68 -39.82 -2.94
C GLN A 363 11.67 -39.30 -1.92
N SER A 364 11.17 -40.18 -1.08
CA SER A 364 10.39 -39.81 0.09
C SER A 364 10.81 -40.62 1.32
N TRP A 365 10.50 -40.05 2.48
CA TRP A 365 10.86 -40.65 3.79
C TRP A 365 9.63 -40.58 4.71
N PHE A 366 9.60 -41.45 5.69
CA PHE A 366 8.69 -41.38 6.82
C PHE A 366 9.14 -40.29 7.82
N ALA A 367 8.25 -39.89 8.72
CA ALA A 367 8.53 -38.85 9.71
C ALA A 367 9.63 -39.21 10.72
N ASN A 368 9.97 -40.50 10.84
CA ASN A 368 11.11 -41.00 11.62
C ASN A 368 12.43 -40.99 10.84
N GLY A 369 12.44 -40.50 9.60
CA GLY A 369 13.61 -40.42 8.72
C GLY A 369 13.92 -41.68 7.92
N ALA A 370 13.18 -42.80 8.12
CA ALA A 370 13.34 -44.00 7.31
C ALA A 370 12.88 -43.76 5.86
N LYS A 371 13.54 -44.41 4.91
CA LYS A 371 13.15 -44.32 3.49
C LYS A 371 11.75 -44.92 3.28
N LYS A 372 10.92 -44.20 2.56
CA LYS A 372 9.57 -44.61 2.15
C LYS A 372 9.53 -45.00 0.68
N GLU A 373 10.16 -44.24 -0.20
CA GLU A 373 10.09 -44.48 -1.62
C GLU A 373 11.28 -43.89 -2.37
N VAL A 374 11.65 -44.53 -3.46
CA VAL A 374 12.59 -44.05 -4.47
C VAL A 374 12.00 -44.31 -5.85
N ARG A 375 11.86 -43.27 -6.65
CA ARG A 375 11.39 -43.33 -8.03
C ARG A 375 12.39 -42.61 -8.92
N SER A 376 12.43 -42.96 -10.20
CA SER A 376 13.21 -42.22 -11.20
C SER A 376 12.34 -41.89 -12.40
N PHE A 377 12.59 -40.73 -13.01
CA PHE A 377 11.91 -40.23 -14.17
C PHE A 377 12.89 -39.73 -15.23
N ALA A 378 12.48 -39.81 -16.48
CA ALA A 378 13.15 -39.20 -17.62
C ALA A 378 12.08 -38.49 -18.48
N GLY A 379 12.05 -37.17 -18.49
CA GLY A 379 11.08 -36.38 -19.25
C GLY A 379 9.62 -36.70 -18.93
N ASN A 380 9.21 -36.83 -17.64
CA ASN A 380 7.91 -37.29 -17.13
C ASN A 380 7.65 -38.81 -17.22
N LEU A 381 8.43 -39.57 -17.96
CA LEU A 381 8.23 -41.02 -18.06
C LEU A 381 8.89 -41.73 -16.88
N LYS A 382 8.23 -42.76 -16.34
CA LYS A 382 8.85 -43.66 -15.32
C LYS A 382 10.10 -44.30 -15.91
N SER A 383 11.20 -44.28 -15.15
CA SER A 383 12.51 -44.79 -15.58
C SER A 383 13.25 -45.41 -14.42
N GLY A 384 14.17 -46.36 -14.73
CA GLY A 384 15.05 -46.96 -13.75
C GLY A 384 14.34 -47.82 -12.69
N VAL A 385 15.03 -48.03 -11.57
CA VAL A 385 14.51 -48.87 -10.48
C VAL A 385 13.69 -48.04 -9.49
N TRP A 386 12.46 -48.46 -9.27
CA TRP A 386 11.58 -47.94 -8.25
C TRP A 386 11.58 -48.87 -7.05
N LYS A 387 11.70 -48.28 -5.83
CA LYS A 387 11.70 -49.00 -4.56
C LYS A 387 10.69 -48.35 -3.64
N GLU A 388 9.89 -49.19 -2.99
CA GLU A 388 8.87 -48.81 -2.00
C GLU A 388 9.10 -49.60 -0.70
N TRP A 389 9.08 -48.94 0.45
CA TRP A 389 9.14 -49.51 1.77
C TRP A 389 7.83 -49.24 2.53
N TYR A 390 7.32 -50.28 3.17
CA TYR A 390 6.13 -50.20 3.98
C TYR A 390 6.49 -50.17 5.48
N GLU A 391 5.54 -49.78 6.33
CA GLU A 391 5.80 -49.53 7.76
C GLU A 391 6.40 -50.74 8.52
N LEU A 392 6.17 -51.95 8.08
CA LEU A 392 6.65 -53.17 8.71
C LEU A 392 7.87 -53.78 7.99
N GLN A 393 8.77 -52.97 7.44
CA GLN A 393 9.98 -53.34 6.68
C GLN A 393 9.73 -54.12 5.37
N ALA A 394 8.48 -54.47 5.05
CA ALA A 394 8.14 -55.01 3.74
C ALA A 394 8.55 -54.03 2.64
N ARG A 395 9.05 -54.53 1.54
CA ARG A 395 9.48 -53.67 0.43
C ARG A 395 9.08 -54.26 -0.93
N GLU A 396 9.06 -53.38 -1.94
CA GLU A 396 8.87 -53.77 -3.34
C GLU A 396 9.90 -53.06 -4.22
N GLU A 397 10.44 -53.73 -5.22
CA GLU A 397 11.30 -53.18 -6.26
C GLU A 397 10.74 -53.49 -7.63
N ARG A 398 10.67 -52.49 -8.52
CA ARG A 398 10.19 -52.56 -9.89
C ARG A 398 11.10 -51.77 -10.81
N ARG A 399 11.31 -52.27 -12.03
CA ARG A 399 12.06 -51.51 -13.04
C ARG A 399 11.18 -51.01 -14.16
N TYR A 400 11.43 -49.78 -14.58
CA TYR A 400 10.73 -49.11 -15.69
C TYR A 400 11.71 -48.70 -16.77
N VAL A 401 11.26 -48.79 -18.03
CA VAL A 401 11.94 -48.25 -19.21
C VAL A 401 10.86 -47.55 -20.04
N ASN A 402 11.07 -46.27 -20.35
CA ASN A 402 10.13 -45.45 -21.15
C ASN A 402 8.67 -45.53 -20.65
N GLY A 403 8.45 -45.48 -19.34
CA GLY A 403 7.15 -45.48 -18.69
C GLY A 403 6.51 -46.87 -18.48
N LYS A 404 7.07 -47.94 -19.09
CA LYS A 404 6.56 -49.32 -18.98
C LYS A 404 7.40 -50.14 -18.00
N LEU A 405 6.78 -51.07 -17.30
CA LEU A 405 7.52 -52.11 -16.54
C LEU A 405 8.39 -52.90 -17.51
N ASP A 406 9.70 -52.93 -17.25
CA ASP A 406 10.67 -53.66 -18.06
C ASP A 406 11.87 -54.05 -17.18
N GLY A 407 12.01 -55.33 -16.91
CA GLY A 407 13.02 -55.92 -16.01
C GLY A 407 12.43 -56.52 -14.75
N PRO A 408 13.25 -56.78 -13.71
CA PRO A 408 12.85 -57.52 -12.52
C PRO A 408 11.84 -56.75 -11.67
N ARG A 409 10.89 -57.48 -11.09
CA ARG A 409 10.04 -57.09 -9.97
C ARG A 409 10.29 -58.04 -8.83
N LYS A 410 10.45 -57.46 -7.61
CA LYS A 410 10.66 -58.20 -6.37
C LYS A 410 9.84 -57.59 -5.24
N LYS A 411 9.30 -58.47 -4.40
CA LYS A 411 8.54 -58.12 -3.19
C LYS A 411 9.07 -58.91 -2.02
N TRP A 412 9.12 -58.30 -0.85
CA TRP A 412 9.63 -58.94 0.38
C TRP A 412 8.59 -58.83 1.50
N TYR A 413 8.59 -59.85 2.35
CA TYR A 413 7.86 -59.84 3.62
C TYR A 413 8.46 -58.82 4.61
N SER A 414 7.75 -58.58 5.71
CA SER A 414 8.21 -57.73 6.80
C SER A 414 9.46 -58.29 7.52
N ASN A 415 9.64 -59.62 7.52
CA ASN A 415 10.85 -60.27 8.05
C ASN A 415 12.08 -60.19 7.12
N GLY A 416 11.94 -59.48 5.97
CA GLY A 416 13.03 -59.26 5.01
C GLY A 416 13.23 -60.38 4.00
N LYS A 417 12.54 -61.55 4.12
CA LYS A 417 12.63 -62.65 3.15
C LYS A 417 11.84 -62.29 1.89
N LEU A 418 12.27 -62.84 0.74
CA LEU A 418 11.61 -62.65 -0.55
C LEU A 418 10.21 -63.28 -0.51
N LYS A 419 9.21 -62.55 -1.00
CA LYS A 419 7.82 -62.96 -1.11
C LYS A 419 7.45 -63.35 -2.53
N GLU A 420 7.96 -62.58 -3.51
CA GLU A 420 7.58 -62.70 -4.90
C GLU A 420 8.70 -62.16 -5.78
N GLU A 421 9.07 -62.86 -6.85
CA GLU A 421 9.91 -62.33 -7.91
C GLU A 421 9.47 -62.76 -9.29
N GLY A 422 9.69 -61.91 -10.27
CA GLY A 422 9.42 -62.16 -11.68
C GLY A 422 10.02 -61.07 -12.55
N ASN A 423 9.77 -61.14 -13.84
CA ASN A 423 10.23 -60.17 -14.80
C ASN A 423 9.09 -59.63 -15.66
N TYR A 424 9.23 -58.39 -16.08
CA TYR A 424 8.38 -57.75 -17.09
C TYR A 424 9.19 -57.44 -18.36
N LYS A 425 8.51 -57.44 -19.51
CA LYS A 425 9.01 -56.93 -20.76
C LYS A 425 7.92 -56.08 -21.42
N GLU A 426 8.23 -54.79 -21.66
CA GLU A 426 7.29 -53.84 -22.24
C GLU A 426 5.89 -53.76 -21.55
N GLY A 427 5.84 -53.90 -20.22
CA GLY A 427 4.63 -53.84 -19.37
C GLY A 427 3.90 -55.17 -19.22
N LYS A 428 4.36 -56.26 -19.84
CA LYS A 428 3.79 -57.60 -19.71
C LYS A 428 4.70 -58.52 -18.91
N GLU A 429 4.13 -59.44 -18.15
CA GLU A 429 4.89 -60.48 -17.47
C GLU A 429 5.70 -61.29 -18.48
N ASN A 430 6.92 -61.61 -18.12
CA ASN A 430 7.86 -62.30 -19.02
C ASN A 430 8.73 -63.27 -18.22
N GLY A 431 8.82 -64.50 -18.68
CA GLY A 431 9.65 -65.54 -18.08
C GLY A 431 9.04 -66.15 -16.82
N ARG A 432 9.90 -66.59 -15.91
CA ARG A 432 9.51 -67.31 -14.70
C ARG A 432 9.04 -66.37 -13.61
N TRP A 433 7.93 -66.70 -12.92
CA TRP A 433 7.44 -66.08 -11.70
C TRP A 433 7.50 -67.08 -10.56
N THR A 434 8.03 -66.63 -9.39
CA THR A 434 8.17 -67.47 -8.19
C THR A 434 7.59 -66.73 -6.99
N TYR A 435 6.82 -67.46 -6.20
CA TYR A 435 6.24 -67.05 -4.94
C TYR A 435 6.83 -67.85 -3.82
N TYR A 436 7.06 -67.21 -2.67
CA TYR A 436 7.72 -67.80 -1.51
C TYR A 436 6.84 -67.67 -0.27
N LEU A 437 6.95 -68.64 0.62
CA LEU A 437 6.41 -68.56 1.97
C LEU A 437 7.26 -67.68 2.87
N GLU A 438 6.74 -67.29 4.04
CA GLU A 438 7.49 -66.42 5.00
C GLU A 438 8.76 -67.06 5.56
N ASP A 439 8.88 -68.39 5.55
CA ASP A 439 10.08 -69.12 5.90
C ASP A 439 11.15 -69.13 4.79
N GLY A 440 10.76 -68.68 3.57
CA GLY A 440 11.61 -68.59 2.37
C GLY A 440 11.55 -69.81 1.46
N ALA A 441 10.71 -70.81 1.76
CA ALA A 441 10.46 -71.95 0.86
C ALA A 441 9.64 -71.51 -0.37
N ILE A 442 9.81 -72.16 -1.51
CA ILE A 442 9.06 -71.88 -2.71
C ILE A 442 7.60 -72.39 -2.54
N GLU A 443 6.65 -71.48 -2.52
CA GLU A 443 5.23 -71.82 -2.48
C GLU A 443 4.74 -72.31 -3.85
N THR A 444 5.01 -71.54 -4.92
CA THR A 444 4.64 -71.88 -6.29
C THR A 444 5.55 -71.22 -7.30
N SER A 445 5.71 -71.80 -8.45
CA SER A 445 6.43 -71.22 -9.58
C SER A 445 5.77 -71.62 -10.92
N TYR A 446 5.64 -70.67 -11.84
CA TYR A 446 5.07 -70.89 -13.16
C TYR A 446 5.84 -70.07 -14.23
N ASP A 447 5.72 -70.47 -15.49
CA ASP A 447 6.16 -69.65 -16.62
C ASP A 447 5.02 -68.81 -17.16
N ILE A 448 5.32 -67.83 -18.06
CA ILE A 448 4.35 -66.93 -18.66
C ILE A 448 3.24 -67.63 -19.49
N LYS A 449 3.49 -68.91 -19.90
CA LYS A 449 2.48 -69.71 -20.62
C LYS A 449 1.55 -70.45 -19.65
N GLY A 450 1.70 -70.22 -18.32
CA GLY A 450 0.92 -70.92 -17.30
C GLY A 450 1.43 -72.31 -17.00
N ASN A 451 2.59 -72.73 -17.56
CA ASN A 451 3.17 -73.99 -17.26
C ASN A 451 3.68 -73.97 -15.82
N PHE A 452 3.12 -74.82 -15.03
CA PHE A 452 3.51 -75.01 -13.63
C PHE A 452 4.93 -75.61 -13.56
N LEU A 453 5.85 -74.98 -12.83
CA LEU A 453 7.25 -75.40 -12.73
C LEU A 453 7.59 -76.06 -11.41
N SER A 454 7.01 -75.62 -10.31
CA SER A 454 7.20 -76.23 -8.98
C SER A 454 6.17 -75.73 -7.97
N ARG A 455 5.76 -76.61 -7.05
CA ARG A 455 4.99 -76.30 -5.84
C ARG A 455 5.54 -77.12 -4.68
N ILE A 456 5.54 -76.53 -3.48
CA ILE A 456 5.71 -77.36 -2.28
C ILE A 456 4.36 -77.99 -2.00
N ASN A 457 4.31 -79.31 -1.89
CA ASN A 457 3.23 -80.02 -1.24
C ASN A 457 3.30 -79.69 0.25
N VAL A 458 2.29 -78.99 0.76
CA VAL A 458 2.13 -78.66 2.20
C VAL A 458 1.38 -79.84 2.89
N ASP A 459 1.62 -81.03 2.42
CA ASP A 459 1.15 -82.27 3.08
C ASP A 459 2.37 -83.15 3.38
N ASP A 460 2.94 -82.83 4.54
CA ASP A 460 3.66 -83.84 5.45
C ASP A 460 3.89 -83.20 6.81
#